data_8f1ab1b3ca5d65a04b16f230a0c39bd4
#
_entry.id   8f1ab1b3ca5d65a04b16f230a0c39bd4
#
_cell.length_a   1.000
_cell.length_b   1.000
_cell.length_c   1.000
_cell.angle_alpha   90.00
_cell.angle_beta   90.00
_cell.angle_gamma   90.00
#
_symmetry.space_group_name_H-M   'P 1'
#
loop_
_entity.id
_entity.type
_entity.pdbx_description
1 polymer ?
#
loop_
_entity_poly.entity_id
_entity_poly.type
_entity_poly.pdbx_seq_one_letter_code
_entity_poly.pdbx_strand_id
1 'polypeptide(L)'
;MNPVPFILLAISLPLLLGGCGENLNPNLKYEIKDGTVTITGCDYGASGKLVIPATIKGKTVNVISDGAFGGCSNLTSITIPDTVTSIGLRAFHRCSSMTNITIPEGVTSIRSRAFFDCSSLTRIAIPDSVTSIGESAFYSCISLTSITIPDSITSIAEAAFYSCASLTSISIPDGVTSIGEWAFADCTSLTGINFGKNSKLTSIGKNALIGCESLTSIIIPDGVTSIGKSTFSDCKSLTSITIPNNVIRIEDWAFKSSSSLTSIIIPDSVTSIGDFAFISCSALTAVTFLGDAPNVGEDVFNDSSPIIYRKPEAKGWGDTFAGRPVKLISEKP
;
A
#
# COMPACT_ATOMS: atom_id res chain seq x y z
N MET A 1 -6.97 -89.97 28.26
CA MET A 1 -6.55 -88.55 28.17
C MET A 1 -7.13 -88.04 26.89
N ASN A 2 -8.29 -87.40 26.94
CA ASN A 2 -8.92 -86.79 25.77
C ASN A 2 -8.44 -85.30 25.63
N PRO A 3 -8.09 -84.83 24.44
CA PRO A 3 -7.80 -83.41 24.23
C PRO A 3 -9.09 -82.66 24.08
N VAL A 4 -9.18 -81.53 24.82
CA VAL A 4 -10.26 -80.53 24.80
C VAL A 4 -10.09 -79.69 23.52
N PRO A 5 -11.12 -79.45 22.69
CA PRO A 5 -11.01 -78.62 21.53
C PRO A 5 -11.05 -77.10 21.96
N PHE A 6 -10.05 -76.37 21.56
CA PHE A 6 -10.07 -74.90 21.62
C PHE A 6 -11.09 -74.35 20.62
N ILE A 7 -12.17 -73.75 21.13
CA ILE A 7 -13.11 -72.95 20.33
C ILE A 7 -12.49 -71.57 20.10
N LEU A 8 -12.07 -71.34 18.86
CA LEU A 8 -11.66 -69.97 18.42
C LEU A 8 -12.94 -69.13 18.28
N LEU A 9 -13.17 -68.28 19.25
CA LEU A 9 -14.22 -67.26 19.17
C LEU A 9 -13.74 -66.15 18.21
N ALA A 10 -14.23 -66.19 16.97
CA ALA A 10 -14.03 -65.08 15.99
C ALA A 10 -14.84 -63.89 16.46
N ILE A 11 -14.17 -62.93 17.11
CA ILE A 11 -14.74 -61.62 17.38
C ILE A 11 -14.74 -60.87 16.04
N SER A 12 -15.90 -60.82 15.41
CA SER A 12 -16.13 -59.92 14.28
C SER A 12 -16.15 -58.48 14.83
N LEU A 13 -15.03 -57.81 14.66
CA LEU A 13 -14.93 -56.37 14.88
C LEU A 13 -15.82 -55.70 13.80
N PRO A 14 -16.86 -54.95 14.16
CA PRO A 14 -17.58 -54.19 13.15
C PRO A 14 -16.61 -53.17 12.52
N LEU A 15 -16.40 -53.28 11.20
CA LEU A 15 -15.80 -52.23 10.41
C LEU A 15 -16.68 -51.01 10.58
N LEU A 16 -16.30 -50.13 11.51
CA LEU A 16 -16.75 -48.76 11.53
C LEU A 16 -16.26 -48.15 10.19
N LEU A 17 -17.10 -48.23 9.18
CA LEU A 17 -17.08 -47.30 8.05
C LEU A 17 -17.37 -45.95 8.68
N GLY A 18 -16.32 -45.32 9.24
CA GLY A 18 -16.29 -43.91 9.57
C GLY A 18 -16.52 -43.20 8.24
N GLY A 19 -17.77 -42.83 7.97
CA GLY A 19 -18.07 -41.81 7.02
C GLY A 19 -17.20 -40.61 7.43
N CYS A 20 -16.31 -40.18 6.51
CA CYS A 20 -15.61 -38.92 6.64
C CYS A 20 -16.69 -37.82 6.62
N GLY A 21 -17.32 -37.57 7.77
CA GLY A 21 -18.18 -36.40 7.95
C GLY A 21 -17.26 -35.21 7.73
N GLU A 22 -17.53 -34.45 6.68
CA GLU A 22 -16.87 -33.18 6.45
C GLU A 22 -16.99 -32.37 7.76
N ASN A 23 -15.86 -32.16 8.44
CA ASN A 23 -15.80 -31.36 9.66
C ASN A 23 -15.92 -29.88 9.27
N LEU A 24 -17.09 -29.53 8.73
CA LEU A 24 -17.41 -28.17 8.34
C LEU A 24 -17.48 -27.31 9.58
N ASN A 25 -16.73 -26.20 9.59
CA ASN A 25 -16.83 -25.21 10.65
C ASN A 25 -18.28 -24.66 10.69
N PRO A 26 -19.01 -24.79 11.80
CA PRO A 26 -20.42 -24.39 11.88
C PRO A 26 -20.63 -22.89 11.66
N ASN A 27 -19.57 -22.09 11.81
CA ASN A 27 -19.64 -20.64 11.58
C ASN A 27 -19.58 -20.25 10.07
N LEU A 28 -19.29 -21.20 9.14
CA LEU A 28 -19.26 -20.91 7.72
C LEU A 28 -20.66 -20.94 7.12
N LYS A 29 -20.95 -19.91 6.32
CA LYS A 29 -22.16 -19.82 5.47
C LYS A 29 -21.73 -19.99 4.02
N TYR A 30 -22.48 -20.76 3.25
CA TYR A 30 -22.15 -21.04 1.86
C TYR A 30 -23.38 -21.33 1.02
N GLU A 31 -23.23 -21.19 -0.27
CA GLU A 31 -24.21 -21.56 -1.29
C GLU A 31 -23.59 -22.55 -2.28
N ILE A 32 -24.41 -23.46 -2.78
CA ILE A 32 -24.02 -24.37 -3.86
C ILE A 32 -24.83 -23.97 -5.09
N LYS A 33 -24.11 -23.59 -6.15
CA LYS A 33 -24.71 -23.22 -7.42
C LYS A 33 -23.82 -23.74 -8.56
N ASP A 34 -24.43 -24.25 -9.61
CA ASP A 34 -23.77 -24.74 -10.82
C ASP A 34 -22.59 -25.71 -10.54
N GLY A 35 -22.77 -26.57 -9.53
CA GLY A 35 -21.79 -27.58 -9.16
C GLY A 35 -20.59 -27.08 -8.35
N THR A 36 -20.55 -25.81 -7.97
CA THR A 36 -19.48 -25.19 -7.17
C THR A 36 -20.01 -24.57 -5.87
N VAL A 37 -19.10 -24.29 -4.94
CA VAL A 37 -19.43 -23.69 -3.65
C VAL A 37 -18.88 -22.26 -3.58
N THR A 38 -19.74 -21.34 -3.19
CA THR A 38 -19.37 -19.98 -2.82
C THR A 38 -19.50 -19.82 -1.31
N ILE A 39 -18.43 -19.39 -0.62
CA ILE A 39 -18.51 -18.97 0.78
C ILE A 39 -19.19 -17.61 0.81
N THR A 40 -20.36 -17.53 1.47
CA THR A 40 -21.19 -16.31 1.49
C THR A 40 -21.09 -15.56 2.81
N GLY A 41 -20.52 -16.19 3.85
CA GLY A 41 -20.40 -15.51 5.12
C GLY A 41 -19.75 -16.33 6.22
N CYS A 42 -19.60 -15.64 7.35
CA CYS A 42 -19.17 -16.19 8.61
C CYS A 42 -20.06 -15.62 9.73
N ASP A 43 -20.26 -16.38 10.80
CA ASP A 43 -20.93 -15.82 11.97
C ASP A 43 -20.01 -14.81 12.68
N TYR A 44 -20.55 -13.65 13.05
CA TYR A 44 -19.78 -12.58 13.71
C TYR A 44 -19.16 -12.98 15.06
N GLY A 45 -19.72 -14.01 15.71
CA GLY A 45 -19.18 -14.60 16.92
C GLY A 45 -18.03 -15.59 16.70
N ALA A 46 -17.71 -15.93 15.45
CA ALA A 46 -16.61 -16.83 15.14
C ALA A 46 -15.27 -16.24 15.61
N SER A 47 -14.46 -17.05 16.26
CA SER A 47 -13.20 -16.63 16.87
C SER A 47 -12.07 -17.62 16.64
N GLY A 48 -10.83 -17.16 16.80
CA GLY A 48 -9.64 -17.99 16.64
C GLY A 48 -9.34 -18.32 15.18
N LYS A 49 -8.93 -19.55 14.90
CA LYS A 49 -8.54 -20.01 13.56
C LYS A 49 -9.74 -20.60 12.83
N LEU A 50 -9.95 -20.22 11.59
CA LEU A 50 -10.99 -20.76 10.72
C LEU A 50 -10.35 -21.38 9.49
N VAL A 51 -10.76 -22.62 9.14
CA VAL A 51 -10.31 -23.31 7.93
C VAL A 51 -11.49 -23.42 6.99
N ILE A 52 -11.33 -22.94 5.77
CA ILE A 52 -12.25 -23.15 4.67
C ILE A 52 -11.85 -24.46 3.99
N PRO A 53 -12.71 -25.49 3.94
CA PRO A 53 -12.36 -26.75 3.27
C PRO A 53 -12.35 -26.57 1.75
N ALA A 54 -11.53 -27.37 1.04
CA ALA A 54 -11.47 -27.35 -0.42
C ALA A 54 -12.77 -27.84 -1.09
N THR A 55 -13.56 -28.65 -0.37
CA THR A 55 -14.86 -29.16 -0.83
C THR A 55 -15.90 -29.07 0.28
N ILE A 56 -17.15 -28.86 -0.10
CA ILE A 56 -18.33 -28.96 0.78
C ILE A 56 -19.37 -29.77 0.04
N LYS A 57 -19.86 -30.85 0.69
CA LYS A 57 -20.81 -31.81 0.09
C LYS A 57 -20.32 -32.34 -1.28
N GLY A 58 -19.02 -32.65 -1.37
CA GLY A 58 -18.37 -33.15 -2.58
C GLY A 58 -18.28 -32.15 -3.74
N LYS A 59 -18.53 -30.84 -3.49
CA LYS A 59 -18.42 -29.76 -4.47
C LYS A 59 -17.26 -28.84 -4.11
N THR A 60 -16.51 -28.39 -5.13
CA THR A 60 -15.33 -27.55 -4.96
C THR A 60 -15.69 -26.15 -4.47
N VAL A 61 -14.99 -25.66 -3.45
CA VAL A 61 -15.06 -24.26 -2.97
C VAL A 61 -14.13 -23.43 -3.86
N ASN A 62 -14.68 -22.52 -4.64
CA ASN A 62 -13.91 -21.71 -5.59
C ASN A 62 -14.08 -20.21 -5.45
N VAL A 63 -15.06 -19.73 -4.68
CA VAL A 63 -15.35 -18.31 -4.51
C VAL A 63 -15.55 -17.97 -3.04
N ILE A 64 -14.95 -16.85 -2.62
CA ILE A 64 -15.31 -16.12 -1.40
C ILE A 64 -16.07 -14.87 -1.87
N SER A 65 -17.33 -14.72 -1.48
CA SER A 65 -18.19 -13.63 -1.96
C SER A 65 -17.82 -12.28 -1.37
N ASP A 66 -18.46 -11.24 -1.89
CA ASP A 66 -18.34 -9.89 -1.36
C ASP A 66 -18.75 -9.87 0.13
N GLY A 67 -17.89 -9.29 0.98
CA GLY A 67 -18.13 -9.14 2.41
C GLY A 67 -18.19 -10.42 3.23
N ALA A 68 -17.86 -11.59 2.69
CA ALA A 68 -18.09 -12.88 3.34
C ALA A 68 -17.58 -12.99 4.78
N PHE A 69 -16.42 -12.42 5.08
CA PHE A 69 -15.84 -12.38 6.43
C PHE A 69 -15.84 -10.96 7.01
N GLY A 70 -16.57 -10.03 6.38
CA GLY A 70 -16.58 -8.64 6.82
C GLY A 70 -17.10 -8.52 8.27
N GLY A 71 -16.28 -7.90 9.14
CA GLY A 71 -16.62 -7.72 10.54
C GLY A 71 -16.42 -8.94 11.42
N CYS A 72 -15.87 -10.06 10.92
CA CYS A 72 -15.49 -11.22 11.75
C CYS A 72 -14.23 -10.88 12.59
N SER A 73 -14.39 -9.90 13.49
CA SER A 73 -13.31 -9.22 14.21
C SER A 73 -12.54 -10.11 15.20
N ASN A 74 -13.09 -11.27 15.59
CA ASN A 74 -12.46 -12.18 16.54
C ASN A 74 -11.69 -13.33 15.86
N LEU A 75 -11.73 -13.43 14.53
CA LEU A 75 -10.91 -14.40 13.79
C LEU A 75 -9.45 -13.96 13.80
N THR A 76 -8.55 -14.84 14.22
CA THR A 76 -7.10 -14.57 14.27
C THR A 76 -6.37 -15.03 13.02
N SER A 77 -6.91 -16.01 12.29
CA SER A 77 -6.44 -16.44 10.97
C SER A 77 -7.53 -17.17 10.19
N ILE A 78 -7.45 -17.09 8.87
CA ILE A 78 -8.32 -17.81 7.93
C ILE A 78 -7.41 -18.57 6.96
N THR A 79 -7.64 -19.90 6.86
CA THR A 79 -6.97 -20.70 5.84
C THR A 79 -7.89 -20.82 4.64
N ILE A 80 -7.44 -20.34 3.49
CA ILE A 80 -8.14 -20.40 2.20
C ILE A 80 -7.56 -21.56 1.41
N PRO A 81 -8.38 -22.46 0.88
CA PRO A 81 -7.88 -23.59 0.08
C PRO A 81 -7.43 -23.11 -1.32
N ASP A 82 -6.48 -23.84 -1.93
CA ASP A 82 -5.92 -23.53 -3.26
C ASP A 82 -6.97 -23.59 -4.39
N THR A 83 -8.12 -24.18 -4.12
CA THR A 83 -9.25 -24.22 -5.07
C THR A 83 -9.96 -22.88 -5.25
N VAL A 84 -9.73 -21.90 -4.33
CA VAL A 84 -10.33 -20.56 -4.42
C VAL A 84 -9.61 -19.74 -5.48
N THR A 85 -10.37 -19.24 -6.44
CA THR A 85 -9.87 -18.39 -7.53
C THR A 85 -10.41 -16.96 -7.50
N SER A 86 -11.40 -16.69 -6.63
CA SER A 86 -12.00 -15.36 -6.52
C SER A 86 -12.26 -14.99 -5.07
N ILE A 87 -11.79 -13.79 -4.71
CA ILE A 87 -12.02 -13.13 -3.42
C ILE A 87 -12.77 -11.83 -3.68
N GLY A 88 -13.94 -11.69 -3.09
CA GLY A 88 -14.87 -10.59 -3.33
C GLY A 88 -14.46 -9.25 -2.74
N LEU A 89 -15.23 -8.23 -3.10
CA LEU A 89 -15.15 -6.88 -2.55
C LEU A 89 -15.33 -6.93 -1.01
N ARG A 90 -14.49 -6.24 -0.24
CA ARG A 90 -14.60 -6.19 1.24
C ARG A 90 -14.62 -7.58 1.93
N ALA A 91 -14.10 -8.63 1.27
CA ALA A 91 -14.25 -10.00 1.75
C ALA A 91 -13.79 -10.20 3.21
N PHE A 92 -12.74 -9.51 3.64
CA PHE A 92 -12.17 -9.57 4.99
C PHE A 92 -12.16 -8.20 5.69
N HIS A 93 -13.00 -7.25 5.25
CA HIS A 93 -12.97 -5.92 5.85
C HIS A 93 -13.26 -5.99 7.35
N ARG A 94 -12.51 -5.24 8.17
CA ARG A 94 -12.63 -5.22 9.64
C ARG A 94 -12.45 -6.58 10.33
N CYS A 95 -11.66 -7.48 9.76
CA CYS A 95 -11.14 -8.64 10.48
C CYS A 95 -10.00 -8.20 11.42
N SER A 96 -10.33 -7.41 12.42
CA SER A 96 -9.36 -6.62 13.21
C SER A 96 -8.39 -7.44 14.04
N SER A 97 -8.72 -8.70 14.40
CA SER A 97 -7.80 -9.61 15.11
C SER A 97 -6.97 -10.51 14.19
N MET A 98 -7.20 -10.45 12.87
CA MET A 98 -6.50 -11.32 11.91
C MET A 98 -5.05 -10.86 11.76
N THR A 99 -4.11 -11.74 12.15
CA THR A 99 -2.67 -11.41 12.15
C THR A 99 -1.96 -11.80 10.84
N ASN A 100 -2.46 -12.80 10.15
CA ASN A 100 -1.93 -13.26 8.86
C ASN A 100 -3.00 -13.96 8.03
N ILE A 101 -2.79 -13.95 6.72
CA ILE A 101 -3.59 -14.68 5.74
C ILE A 101 -2.71 -14.98 4.54
N THR A 102 -2.93 -16.12 3.89
CA THR A 102 -2.28 -16.49 2.63
C THR A 102 -3.32 -16.46 1.53
N ILE A 103 -3.00 -15.80 0.44
CA ILE A 103 -3.83 -15.74 -0.76
C ILE A 103 -3.42 -16.88 -1.68
N PRO A 104 -4.35 -17.74 -2.14
CA PRO A 104 -4.04 -18.83 -3.05
C PRO A 104 -3.54 -18.37 -4.42
N GLU A 105 -2.68 -19.20 -5.06
CA GLU A 105 -2.11 -18.93 -6.39
C GLU A 105 -3.15 -18.83 -7.52
N GLY A 106 -4.37 -19.32 -7.31
CA GLY A 106 -5.46 -19.18 -8.28
C GLY A 106 -6.12 -17.82 -8.30
N VAL A 107 -5.84 -16.95 -7.30
CA VAL A 107 -6.45 -15.62 -7.19
C VAL A 107 -5.72 -14.61 -8.09
N THR A 108 -6.46 -13.92 -8.95
CA THR A 108 -5.88 -12.97 -9.91
C THR A 108 -6.06 -11.50 -9.53
N SER A 109 -6.85 -11.21 -8.49
CA SER A 109 -7.06 -9.82 -8.03
C SER A 109 -7.35 -9.74 -6.54
N ILE A 110 -6.80 -8.73 -5.89
CA ILE A 110 -7.22 -8.25 -4.57
C ILE A 110 -8.21 -7.12 -4.81
N ARG A 111 -9.50 -7.37 -4.56
CA ARG A 111 -10.56 -6.40 -4.87
C ARG A 111 -10.60 -5.25 -3.87
N SER A 112 -11.30 -4.15 -4.24
CA SER A 112 -11.39 -2.96 -3.40
C SER A 112 -11.82 -3.30 -1.97
N ARG A 113 -11.13 -2.71 -0.99
CA ARG A 113 -11.39 -2.84 0.44
C ARG A 113 -11.34 -4.28 0.97
N ALA A 114 -10.69 -5.21 0.26
CA ALA A 114 -10.66 -6.63 0.65
C ALA A 114 -10.14 -6.82 2.07
N PHE A 115 -9.12 -6.08 2.48
CA PHE A 115 -8.51 -6.09 3.82
C PHE A 115 -8.61 -4.74 4.54
N PHE A 116 -9.62 -3.92 4.19
CA PHE A 116 -9.85 -2.63 4.83
C PHE A 116 -10.01 -2.79 6.35
N ASP A 117 -9.23 -2.03 7.15
CA ASP A 117 -9.27 -2.03 8.62
C ASP A 117 -8.99 -3.41 9.26
N CYS A 118 -8.08 -4.19 8.63
CA CYS A 118 -7.50 -5.39 9.24
C CYS A 118 -6.33 -4.96 10.14
N SER A 119 -6.65 -4.32 11.26
CA SER A 119 -5.69 -3.56 12.07
C SER A 119 -4.57 -4.38 12.72
N SER A 120 -4.78 -5.70 12.93
CA SER A 120 -3.75 -6.61 13.45
C SER A 120 -2.95 -7.35 12.37
N LEU A 121 -3.26 -7.14 11.08
CA LEU A 121 -2.57 -7.83 9.98
C LEU A 121 -1.11 -7.38 9.91
N THR A 122 -0.16 -8.28 10.24
CA THR A 122 1.27 -7.95 10.27
C THR A 122 1.99 -8.23 8.96
N ARG A 123 1.50 -9.21 8.21
CA ARG A 123 2.04 -9.60 6.90
C ARG A 123 0.97 -10.30 6.06
N ILE A 124 1.12 -10.19 4.76
CA ILE A 124 0.35 -10.90 3.77
C ILE A 124 1.26 -11.30 2.60
N ALA A 125 1.13 -12.52 2.13
CA ALA A 125 1.76 -12.96 0.90
C ALA A 125 0.77 -12.79 -0.25
N ILE A 126 1.13 -12.00 -1.23
CA ILE A 126 0.37 -11.81 -2.47
C ILE A 126 1.06 -12.63 -3.55
N PRO A 127 0.39 -13.62 -4.16
CA PRO A 127 1.00 -14.46 -5.18
C PRO A 127 1.20 -13.70 -6.51
N ASP A 128 2.13 -14.19 -7.34
CA ASP A 128 2.46 -13.60 -8.64
C ASP A 128 1.29 -13.64 -9.65
N SER A 129 0.30 -14.50 -9.40
CA SER A 129 -0.96 -14.53 -10.17
C SER A 129 -1.81 -13.28 -10.04
N VAL A 130 -1.63 -12.48 -8.97
CA VAL A 130 -2.41 -11.26 -8.74
C VAL A 130 -1.90 -10.15 -9.66
N THR A 131 -2.78 -9.65 -10.52
CA THR A 131 -2.50 -8.60 -11.50
C THR A 131 -3.08 -7.23 -11.11
N SER A 132 -3.88 -7.17 -10.04
CA SER A 132 -4.44 -5.91 -9.56
C SER A 132 -4.68 -5.90 -8.05
N ILE A 133 -4.39 -4.75 -7.43
CA ILE A 133 -4.71 -4.43 -6.04
C ILE A 133 -5.67 -3.24 -6.08
N GLY A 134 -6.88 -3.42 -5.59
CA GLY A 134 -7.97 -2.46 -5.68
C GLY A 134 -7.86 -1.30 -4.69
N GLU A 135 -8.73 -0.29 -4.90
CA GLU A 135 -8.88 0.88 -4.04
C GLU A 135 -9.05 0.50 -2.56
N SER A 136 -8.28 1.17 -1.68
CA SER A 136 -8.34 0.98 -0.23
C SER A 136 -8.16 -0.49 0.21
N ALA A 137 -7.51 -1.34 -0.59
CA ALA A 137 -7.42 -2.77 -0.32
C ALA A 137 -6.81 -3.09 1.05
N PHE A 138 -5.82 -2.32 1.49
CA PHE A 138 -5.13 -2.43 2.79
C PHE A 138 -5.26 -1.15 3.63
N TYR A 139 -6.32 -0.36 3.40
CA TYR A 139 -6.59 0.85 4.18
C TYR A 139 -6.63 0.53 5.69
N SER A 140 -5.91 1.29 6.52
CA SER A 140 -5.81 1.10 7.98
C SER A 140 -5.36 -0.30 8.42
N CYS A 141 -4.53 -0.98 7.64
CA CYS A 141 -3.78 -2.14 8.13
C CYS A 141 -2.59 -1.66 8.98
N ILE A 142 -2.90 -1.06 10.14
CA ILE A 142 -1.93 -0.29 10.94
C ILE A 142 -0.74 -1.10 11.45
N SER A 143 -0.88 -2.42 11.58
CA SER A 143 0.19 -3.34 12.02
C SER A 143 0.99 -3.94 10.85
N LEU A 144 0.65 -3.63 9.59
CA LEU A 144 1.34 -4.20 8.42
C LEU A 144 2.76 -3.65 8.34
N THR A 145 3.76 -4.50 8.59
CA THR A 145 5.17 -4.08 8.64
C THR A 145 5.87 -4.17 7.30
N SER A 146 5.46 -5.10 6.46
CA SER A 146 6.01 -5.32 5.12
C SER A 146 4.99 -5.96 4.20
N ILE A 147 5.11 -5.66 2.91
CA ILE A 147 4.34 -6.29 1.84
C ILE A 147 5.19 -6.36 0.58
N THR A 148 5.13 -7.48 -0.13
CA THR A 148 5.73 -7.62 -1.45
C THR A 148 4.65 -7.38 -2.50
N ILE A 149 4.91 -6.45 -3.41
CA ILE A 149 4.05 -6.19 -4.57
C ILE A 149 4.55 -7.05 -5.73
N PRO A 150 3.71 -7.93 -6.30
CA PRO A 150 4.10 -8.74 -7.45
C PRO A 150 4.47 -7.92 -8.68
N ASP A 151 5.39 -8.43 -9.51
CA ASP A 151 5.85 -7.76 -10.75
C ASP A 151 4.73 -7.62 -11.80
N SER A 152 3.67 -8.40 -11.68
CA SER A 152 2.45 -8.34 -12.49
C SER A 152 1.60 -7.07 -12.26
N ILE A 153 1.85 -6.34 -11.15
CA ILE A 153 1.10 -5.13 -10.81
C ILE A 153 1.57 -3.95 -11.67
N THR A 154 0.62 -3.26 -12.30
CA THR A 154 0.90 -2.11 -13.19
C THR A 154 0.48 -0.77 -12.61
N SER A 155 -0.26 -0.77 -11.50
CA SER A 155 -0.66 0.46 -10.80
C SER A 155 -0.88 0.20 -9.31
N ILE A 156 -0.58 1.20 -8.47
CA ILE A 156 -0.99 1.23 -7.06
C ILE A 156 -2.27 2.07 -6.99
N ALA A 157 -3.36 1.48 -6.57
CA ALA A 157 -4.67 2.12 -6.57
C ALA A 157 -4.80 3.22 -5.50
N GLU A 158 -5.86 4.04 -5.61
CA GLU A 158 -6.23 5.06 -4.62
C GLU A 158 -6.32 4.47 -3.21
N ALA A 159 -5.67 5.14 -2.24
CA ALA A 159 -5.67 4.80 -0.83
C ALA A 159 -5.31 3.32 -0.51
N ALA A 160 -4.64 2.61 -1.45
CA ALA A 160 -4.40 1.16 -1.31
C ALA A 160 -3.72 0.79 0.01
N PHE A 161 -2.80 1.63 0.50
CA PHE A 161 -2.05 1.47 1.75
C PHE A 161 -2.22 2.65 2.70
N TYR A 162 -3.32 3.41 2.58
CA TYR A 162 -3.60 4.53 3.47
C TYR A 162 -3.52 4.08 4.94
N SER A 163 -2.80 4.83 5.77
CA SER A 163 -2.66 4.57 7.21
C SER A 163 -2.11 3.18 7.56
N CYS A 164 -1.24 2.61 6.71
CA CYS A 164 -0.42 1.46 7.07
C CYS A 164 0.74 1.93 7.96
N ALA A 165 0.42 2.35 9.19
CA ALA A 165 1.32 3.11 10.06
C ALA A 165 2.62 2.39 10.44
N SER A 166 2.63 1.05 10.45
CA SER A 166 3.82 0.23 10.75
C SER A 166 4.65 -0.15 9.51
N LEU A 167 4.20 0.22 8.30
CA LEU A 167 4.93 -0.11 7.07
C LEU A 167 6.24 0.67 7.02
N THR A 168 7.38 -0.04 7.07
CA THR A 168 8.70 0.59 7.18
C THR A 168 9.36 0.86 5.83
N SER A 169 9.11 0.03 4.84
CA SER A 169 9.63 0.16 3.49
C SER A 169 8.74 -0.55 2.48
N ILE A 170 8.78 -0.12 1.24
CA ILE A 170 8.09 -0.79 0.13
C ILE A 170 8.93 -0.70 -1.14
N SER A 171 8.94 -1.79 -1.93
CA SER A 171 9.49 -1.80 -3.28
C SER A 171 8.35 -1.74 -4.29
N ILE A 172 8.43 -0.81 -5.21
CA ILE A 172 7.49 -0.65 -6.31
C ILE A 172 8.09 -1.32 -7.54
N PRO A 173 7.43 -2.34 -8.10
CA PRO A 173 7.91 -3.02 -9.30
C PRO A 173 8.12 -2.09 -10.50
N ASP A 174 9.08 -2.42 -11.37
CA ASP A 174 9.41 -1.63 -12.57
C ASP A 174 8.20 -1.43 -13.51
N GLY A 175 7.26 -2.40 -13.52
CA GLY A 175 6.05 -2.38 -14.33
C GLY A 175 5.00 -1.35 -13.90
N VAL A 176 5.09 -0.80 -12.68
CA VAL A 176 4.12 0.16 -12.17
C VAL A 176 4.24 1.50 -12.87
N THR A 177 3.14 1.97 -13.47
CA THR A 177 3.08 3.23 -14.21
C THR A 177 2.47 4.38 -13.44
N SER A 178 1.67 4.09 -12.40
CA SER A 178 0.99 5.10 -11.59
C SER A 178 0.85 4.71 -10.12
N ILE A 179 0.96 5.69 -9.24
CA ILE A 179 0.60 5.63 -7.83
C ILE A 179 -0.62 6.54 -7.65
N GLY A 180 -1.70 5.98 -7.12
CA GLY A 180 -2.99 6.66 -6.94
C GLY A 180 -2.97 7.72 -5.84
N GLU A 181 -4.06 8.49 -5.77
CA GLU A 181 -4.27 9.47 -4.70
C GLU A 181 -4.28 8.78 -3.34
N TRP A 182 -3.67 9.41 -2.31
CA TRP A 182 -3.62 8.89 -0.94
C TRP A 182 -2.98 7.50 -0.78
N ALA A 183 -2.30 6.96 -1.80
CA ALA A 183 -1.90 5.55 -1.83
C ALA A 183 -1.08 5.10 -0.61
N PHE A 184 -0.20 5.94 -0.10
CA PHE A 184 0.65 5.73 1.09
C PHE A 184 0.48 6.82 2.15
N ALA A 185 -0.62 7.58 2.09
CA ALA A 185 -0.87 8.64 3.07
C ALA A 185 -0.88 8.06 4.49
N ASP A 186 -0.32 8.81 5.45
CA ASP A 186 -0.22 8.42 6.86
C ASP A 186 0.50 7.08 7.12
N CYS A 187 1.38 6.65 6.22
CA CYS A 187 2.33 5.57 6.48
C CYS A 187 3.49 6.12 7.35
N THR A 188 3.18 6.40 8.62
CA THR A 188 4.05 7.19 9.51
C THR A 188 5.43 6.58 9.78
N SER A 189 5.57 5.25 9.68
CA SER A 189 6.86 4.55 9.83
C SER A 189 7.63 4.35 8.52
N LEU A 190 7.09 4.79 7.37
CA LEU A 190 7.71 4.58 6.07
C LEU A 190 8.98 5.42 5.94
N THR A 191 10.14 4.77 5.91
CA THR A 191 11.46 5.45 5.84
C THR A 191 11.94 5.66 4.41
N GLY A 192 11.44 4.88 3.45
CA GLY A 192 11.80 4.99 2.03
C GLY A 192 10.92 4.14 1.12
N ILE A 193 10.84 4.56 -0.13
CA ILE A 193 10.24 3.80 -1.23
C ILE A 193 11.35 3.46 -2.21
N ASN A 194 11.46 2.17 -2.54
CA ASN A 194 12.41 1.72 -3.54
C ASN A 194 11.71 1.59 -4.90
N PHE A 195 12.06 2.46 -5.83
CA PHE A 195 11.69 2.31 -7.23
C PHE A 195 12.78 1.55 -7.95
N GLY A 196 12.44 0.57 -8.76
CA GLY A 196 13.41 -0.16 -9.57
C GLY A 196 14.16 0.75 -10.55
N LYS A 197 15.34 0.31 -10.99
CA LYS A 197 16.21 1.09 -11.90
C LYS A 197 15.56 1.37 -13.26
N ASN A 198 14.64 0.51 -13.69
CA ASN A 198 13.92 0.63 -14.96
C ASN A 198 12.45 1.02 -14.74
N SER A 199 12.18 1.76 -13.67
CA SER A 199 10.83 2.17 -13.28
C SER A 199 10.10 2.86 -14.44
N LYS A 200 8.88 2.39 -14.73
CA LYS A 200 7.97 2.97 -15.73
C LYS A 200 6.99 3.97 -15.10
N LEU A 201 7.25 4.41 -13.88
CA LEU A 201 6.36 5.33 -13.17
C LEU A 201 6.30 6.68 -13.87
N THR A 202 5.09 7.13 -14.21
CA THR A 202 4.86 8.42 -14.89
C THR A 202 4.04 9.38 -14.04
N SER A 203 3.34 8.88 -13.01
CA SER A 203 2.49 9.73 -12.17
C SER A 203 2.47 9.29 -10.72
N ILE A 204 2.48 10.27 -9.82
CA ILE A 204 2.24 10.13 -8.39
C ILE A 204 1.04 11.03 -8.06
N GLY A 205 -0.01 10.43 -7.54
CA GLY A 205 -1.28 11.12 -7.24
C GLY A 205 -1.13 12.16 -6.13
N LYS A 206 -2.10 13.08 -6.07
CA LYS A 206 -2.17 14.07 -4.97
C LYS A 206 -2.27 13.34 -3.63
N ASN A 207 -1.66 13.93 -2.58
CA ASN A 207 -1.63 13.38 -1.23
C ASN A 207 -1.01 11.97 -1.11
N ALA A 208 -0.34 11.45 -2.15
CA ALA A 208 0.09 10.04 -2.18
C ALA A 208 1.00 9.64 -1.02
N LEU A 209 1.79 10.57 -0.49
CA LEU A 209 2.75 10.38 0.60
C LEU A 209 2.56 11.38 1.75
N ILE A 210 1.41 12.06 1.80
CA ILE A 210 1.12 13.00 2.90
C ILE A 210 1.23 12.28 4.25
N GLY A 211 1.85 12.90 5.24
CA GLY A 211 1.98 12.34 6.59
C GLY A 211 2.93 11.14 6.70
N CYS A 212 3.78 10.88 5.70
CA CYS A 212 4.87 9.91 5.83
C CYS A 212 6.00 10.50 6.70
N GLU A 213 5.72 10.62 8.00
CA GLU A 213 6.55 11.37 8.94
C GLU A 213 8.00 10.87 9.05
N SER A 214 8.23 9.57 8.84
CA SER A 214 9.57 8.94 8.93
C SER A 214 10.31 8.90 7.59
N LEU A 215 9.72 9.36 6.49
CA LEU A 215 10.36 9.36 5.18
C LEU A 215 11.58 10.27 5.20
N THR A 216 12.78 9.70 5.03
CA THR A 216 14.05 10.46 5.12
C THR A 216 14.56 10.96 3.79
N SER A 217 14.36 10.19 2.74
CA SER A 217 14.76 10.54 1.38
C SER A 217 13.93 9.81 0.34
N ILE A 218 13.85 10.39 -0.85
CA ILE A 218 13.21 9.77 -2.00
C ILE A 218 13.86 10.23 -3.31
N ILE A 219 14.03 9.28 -4.24
CA ILE A 219 14.45 9.56 -5.62
C ILE A 219 13.23 9.34 -6.50
N ILE A 220 12.72 10.41 -7.09
CA ILE A 220 11.58 10.35 -8.00
C ILE A 220 12.05 9.81 -9.36
N PRO A 221 11.39 8.78 -9.92
CA PRO A 221 11.74 8.25 -11.24
C PRO A 221 11.61 9.27 -12.37
N ASP A 222 12.48 9.14 -13.39
CA ASP A 222 12.58 10.10 -14.51
C ASP A 222 11.28 10.23 -15.33
N GLY A 223 10.41 9.23 -15.33
CA GLY A 223 9.11 9.29 -16.02
C GLY A 223 8.10 10.26 -15.42
N VAL A 224 8.30 10.70 -14.18
CA VAL A 224 7.35 11.56 -13.46
C VAL A 224 7.46 13.01 -13.96
N THR A 225 6.31 13.62 -14.29
CA THR A 225 6.25 14.96 -14.91
C THR A 225 5.71 16.04 -13.96
N SER A 226 5.20 15.68 -12.80
CA SER A 226 4.74 16.66 -11.79
C SER A 226 4.88 16.10 -10.38
N ILE A 227 5.15 16.99 -9.42
CA ILE A 227 4.96 16.73 -7.99
C ILE A 227 3.57 17.23 -7.64
N GLY A 228 2.64 16.32 -7.39
CA GLY A 228 1.23 16.63 -7.18
C GLY A 228 0.95 17.37 -5.89
N LYS A 229 -0.29 17.86 -5.77
CA LYS A 229 -0.77 18.59 -4.59
C LYS A 229 -0.56 17.78 -3.31
N SER A 230 0.07 18.41 -2.31
CA SER A 230 0.35 17.84 -0.98
C SER A 230 1.07 16.49 -0.98
N THR A 231 1.73 16.10 -2.09
CA THR A 231 2.34 14.75 -2.22
C THR A 231 3.32 14.44 -1.07
N PHE A 232 4.12 15.41 -0.65
CA PHE A 232 5.09 15.29 0.44
C PHE A 232 4.77 16.24 1.62
N SER A 233 3.50 16.63 1.78
CA SER A 233 3.08 17.41 2.95
C SER A 233 3.26 16.59 4.22
N ASP A 234 3.72 17.22 5.29
CA ASP A 234 3.93 16.59 6.60
C ASP A 234 4.94 15.42 6.61
N CYS A 235 5.84 15.35 5.61
CA CYS A 235 7.01 14.45 5.61
C CYS A 235 8.11 15.04 6.52
N LYS A 236 7.87 15.00 7.83
CA LYS A 236 8.67 15.75 8.83
C LYS A 236 10.14 15.37 8.86
N SER A 237 10.50 14.13 8.52
CA SER A 237 11.89 13.63 8.50
C SER A 237 12.57 13.75 7.14
N LEU A 238 11.88 14.27 6.12
CA LEU A 238 12.43 14.35 4.77
C LEU A 238 13.59 15.36 4.73
N THR A 239 14.81 14.85 4.56
CA THR A 239 16.03 15.68 4.49
C THR A 239 16.49 15.94 3.07
N SER A 240 16.17 15.01 2.14
CA SER A 240 16.57 15.12 0.73
C SER A 240 15.55 14.50 -0.21
N ILE A 241 15.43 15.13 -1.38
CA ILE A 241 14.63 14.62 -2.49
C ILE A 241 15.35 14.89 -3.80
N THR A 242 15.36 13.91 -4.70
CA THR A 242 15.82 14.09 -6.07
C THR A 242 14.61 14.25 -6.98
N ILE A 243 14.48 15.43 -7.59
CA ILE A 243 13.45 15.77 -8.56
C ILE A 243 14.05 15.58 -9.97
N PRO A 244 13.46 14.74 -10.83
CA PRO A 244 14.00 14.49 -12.15
C PRO A 244 13.77 15.68 -13.12
N ASN A 245 14.59 15.76 -14.17
CA ASN A 245 14.56 16.83 -15.17
C ASN A 245 13.29 16.83 -16.07
N ASN A 246 12.37 15.91 -15.88
CA ASN A 246 11.10 15.87 -16.59
C ASN A 246 9.94 16.51 -15.80
N VAL A 247 10.18 16.91 -14.56
CA VAL A 247 9.15 17.58 -13.75
C VAL A 247 8.95 19.00 -14.23
N ILE A 248 7.73 19.32 -14.65
CA ILE A 248 7.32 20.63 -15.17
C ILE A 248 6.66 21.48 -14.09
N ARG A 249 5.99 20.85 -13.12
CA ARG A 249 5.23 21.55 -12.07
C ARG A 249 5.45 20.92 -10.70
N ILE A 250 5.53 21.79 -9.70
CA ILE A 250 5.40 21.49 -8.27
C ILE A 250 4.07 22.12 -7.83
N GLU A 251 3.10 21.32 -7.41
CA GLU A 251 1.75 21.79 -7.14
C GLU A 251 1.59 22.33 -5.71
N ASP A 252 0.37 22.82 -5.37
CA ASP A 252 0.07 23.42 -4.08
C ASP A 252 0.40 22.49 -2.92
N TRP A 253 0.97 23.09 -1.83
CA TRP A 253 1.34 22.40 -0.59
C TRP A 253 2.25 21.16 -0.78
N ALA A 254 2.90 21.01 -1.92
CA ALA A 254 3.65 19.81 -2.27
C ALA A 254 4.63 19.34 -1.17
N PHE A 255 5.27 20.28 -0.46
CA PHE A 255 6.24 20.05 0.63
C PHE A 255 5.84 20.73 1.94
N LYS A 256 4.56 21.13 2.11
CA LYS A 256 4.10 21.77 3.33
C LYS A 256 4.57 21.01 4.57
N SER A 257 5.12 21.72 5.56
CA SER A 257 5.56 21.15 6.85
C SER A 257 6.61 20.03 6.74
N SER A 258 7.35 19.92 5.62
CA SER A 258 8.53 19.05 5.52
C SER A 258 9.69 19.70 6.28
N SER A 259 9.57 19.69 7.62
CA SER A 259 10.34 20.52 8.52
C SER A 259 11.83 20.20 8.62
N SER A 260 12.27 19.01 8.16
CA SER A 260 13.69 18.63 8.12
C SER A 260 14.35 18.85 6.77
N LEU A 261 13.61 19.32 5.74
CA LEU A 261 14.18 19.59 4.42
C LEU A 261 15.11 20.81 4.49
N THR A 262 16.41 20.58 4.39
CA THR A 262 17.42 21.65 4.53
C THR A 262 17.74 22.35 3.23
N SER A 263 17.70 21.64 2.13
CA SER A 263 17.92 22.17 0.78
C SER A 263 17.20 21.36 -0.28
N ILE A 264 16.89 22.02 -1.40
CA ILE A 264 16.29 21.36 -2.57
C ILE A 264 16.86 21.95 -3.86
N ILE A 265 17.02 21.09 -4.86
CA ILE A 265 17.40 21.49 -6.22
C ILE A 265 16.16 21.37 -7.10
N ILE A 266 15.81 22.49 -7.75
CA ILE A 266 14.70 22.58 -8.69
C ILE A 266 15.27 22.50 -10.11
N PRO A 267 14.92 21.48 -10.89
CA PRO A 267 15.38 21.31 -12.26
C PRO A 267 15.00 22.49 -13.18
N ASP A 268 15.71 22.64 -14.29
CA ASP A 268 15.46 23.67 -15.30
C ASP A 268 14.14 23.48 -16.05
N SER A 269 13.59 22.28 -16.04
CA SER A 269 12.27 21.93 -16.58
C SER A 269 11.09 22.55 -15.80
N VAL A 270 11.27 22.91 -14.52
CA VAL A 270 10.16 23.39 -13.68
C VAL A 270 9.77 24.81 -14.07
N THR A 271 8.53 24.97 -14.56
CA THR A 271 7.98 26.25 -15.01
C THR A 271 6.96 26.85 -14.04
N SER A 272 6.47 26.09 -13.06
CA SER A 272 5.54 26.60 -12.06
C SER A 272 5.67 25.91 -10.71
N ILE A 273 5.44 26.69 -9.64
CA ILE A 273 5.38 26.26 -8.25
C ILE A 273 4.06 26.80 -7.68
N GLY A 274 3.23 25.91 -7.15
CA GLY A 274 1.89 26.21 -6.64
C GLY A 274 1.91 26.95 -5.28
N ASP A 275 0.70 27.29 -4.83
CA ASP A 275 0.48 28.00 -3.57
C ASP A 275 1.00 27.18 -2.38
N PHE A 276 1.67 27.86 -1.42
CA PHE A 276 2.13 27.25 -0.18
C PHE A 276 3.05 26.04 -0.35
N ALA A 277 3.70 25.87 -1.52
CA ALA A 277 4.42 24.63 -1.86
C ALA A 277 5.48 24.24 -0.84
N PHE A 278 6.14 25.21 -0.20
CA PHE A 278 7.18 25.03 0.82
C PHE A 278 6.84 25.76 2.13
N ILE A 279 5.54 25.97 2.41
CA ILE A 279 5.12 26.59 3.67
C ILE A 279 5.56 25.74 4.87
N SER A 280 6.06 26.38 5.93
CA SER A 280 6.48 25.73 7.18
C SER A 280 7.60 24.67 7.01
N CYS A 281 8.43 24.78 5.96
CA CYS A 281 9.68 24.03 5.84
C CYS A 281 10.76 24.72 6.68
N SER A 282 10.67 24.60 8.00
CA SER A 282 11.43 25.43 8.97
C SER A 282 12.95 25.26 8.89
N ALA A 283 13.46 24.09 8.44
CA ALA A 283 14.89 23.85 8.24
C ALA A 283 15.40 24.28 6.84
N LEU A 284 14.51 24.75 5.94
CA LEU A 284 14.90 25.03 4.55
C LEU A 284 15.74 26.32 4.49
N THR A 285 17.02 26.15 4.21
CA THR A 285 18.00 27.24 4.13
C THR A 285 18.40 27.61 2.71
N ALA A 286 18.24 26.67 1.75
CA ALA A 286 18.66 26.87 0.37
C ALA A 286 17.69 26.21 -0.63
N VAL A 287 17.28 26.96 -1.64
CA VAL A 287 16.60 26.44 -2.84
C VAL A 287 17.45 26.81 -4.06
N THR A 288 17.90 25.81 -4.81
CA THR A 288 18.76 26.01 -5.98
C THR A 288 17.97 25.74 -7.25
N PHE A 289 17.79 26.77 -8.08
CA PHE A 289 17.14 26.65 -9.38
C PHE A 289 18.18 26.48 -10.50
N LEU A 290 17.99 25.49 -11.33
CA LEU A 290 18.88 25.19 -12.47
C LEU A 290 18.42 25.89 -13.76
N GLY A 291 17.20 26.45 -13.80
CA GLY A 291 16.56 27.10 -14.94
C GLY A 291 16.19 28.55 -14.71
N ASP A 292 15.39 29.07 -15.63
CA ASP A 292 14.76 30.38 -15.54
C ASP A 292 13.78 30.46 -14.38
N ALA A 293 13.41 31.66 -13.93
CA ALA A 293 12.49 31.85 -12.83
C ALA A 293 11.10 31.29 -13.18
N PRO A 294 10.58 30.29 -12.44
CA PRO A 294 9.25 29.75 -12.67
C PRO A 294 8.16 30.73 -12.21
N ASN A 295 6.94 30.55 -12.71
CA ASN A 295 5.77 31.18 -12.10
C ASN A 295 5.55 30.60 -10.70
N VAL A 296 5.21 31.46 -9.74
CA VAL A 296 4.97 31.05 -8.36
C VAL A 296 3.59 31.48 -7.89
N GLY A 297 2.98 30.64 -7.08
CA GLY A 297 1.74 30.92 -6.38
C GLY A 297 1.93 31.81 -5.14
N GLU A 298 0.89 31.89 -4.32
CA GLU A 298 0.88 32.67 -3.09
C GLU A 298 1.67 31.96 -1.98
N ASP A 299 2.34 32.73 -1.12
CA ASP A 299 2.94 32.29 0.15
C ASP A 299 3.82 31.02 0.07
N VAL A 300 4.51 30.83 -1.08
CA VAL A 300 5.31 29.63 -1.36
C VAL A 300 6.28 29.27 -0.24
N PHE A 301 6.94 30.26 0.37
CA PHE A 301 7.91 30.09 1.46
C PHE A 301 7.43 30.70 2.80
N ASN A 302 6.12 30.81 3.02
CA ASN A 302 5.64 31.30 4.31
C ASN A 302 6.15 30.39 5.45
N ASP A 303 6.59 30.95 6.58
CA ASP A 303 7.27 30.26 7.69
C ASP A 303 8.52 29.45 7.27
N SER A 304 9.13 29.77 6.11
CA SER A 304 10.38 29.21 5.62
C SER A 304 11.28 30.35 5.14
N SER A 305 12.58 30.28 5.38
CA SER A 305 13.48 31.41 5.10
C SER A 305 14.71 31.00 4.26
N PRO A 306 14.54 30.36 3.10
CA PRO A 306 15.69 29.98 2.27
C PRO A 306 16.34 31.17 1.58
N ILE A 307 17.63 31.00 1.24
CA ILE A 307 18.27 31.76 0.17
C ILE A 307 18.00 31.03 -1.13
N ILE A 308 17.58 31.78 -2.15
CA ILE A 308 17.37 31.27 -3.50
C ILE A 308 18.67 31.37 -4.27
N TYR A 309 19.15 30.26 -4.82
CA TYR A 309 20.34 30.24 -5.65
C TYR A 309 19.96 29.97 -7.11
N ARG A 310 20.60 30.71 -8.05
CA ARG A 310 20.36 30.55 -9.49
C ARG A 310 21.66 30.51 -10.29
N LYS A 311 21.59 29.97 -11.48
CA LYS A 311 22.69 30.06 -12.44
C LYS A 311 22.84 31.49 -12.99
N PRO A 312 24.06 31.93 -13.36
CA PRO A 312 24.29 33.27 -13.91
C PRO A 312 23.46 33.56 -15.17
N GLU A 313 23.35 32.57 -16.05
CA GLU A 313 22.67 32.67 -17.37
C GLU A 313 21.14 32.59 -17.27
N ALA A 314 20.58 32.19 -16.15
CA ALA A 314 19.12 32.02 -15.96
C ALA A 314 18.40 33.38 -15.94
N LYS A 315 17.24 33.44 -16.59
CA LYS A 315 16.45 34.64 -16.86
C LYS A 315 15.25 34.77 -15.90
N GLY A 316 14.69 35.98 -15.86
CA GLY A 316 13.46 36.27 -15.09
C GLY A 316 13.67 36.47 -13.60
N TRP A 317 14.92 36.48 -13.12
CA TRP A 317 15.27 36.64 -11.70
C TRP A 317 15.48 38.10 -11.32
N GLY A 318 14.91 38.50 -10.20
CA GLY A 318 15.19 39.78 -9.52
C GLY A 318 16.12 39.60 -8.31
N ASP A 319 16.28 40.63 -7.50
CA ASP A 319 17.01 40.58 -6.23
C ASP A 319 16.29 39.69 -5.19
N THR A 320 14.99 39.52 -5.38
CA THR A 320 14.13 38.64 -4.57
C THR A 320 13.24 37.79 -5.45
N PHE A 321 12.88 36.59 -4.94
CA PHE A 321 11.93 35.66 -5.57
C PHE A 321 11.01 35.10 -4.49
N ALA A 322 9.68 35.23 -4.66
CA ALA A 322 8.68 34.87 -3.64
C ALA A 322 9.03 35.41 -2.23
N GLY A 323 9.50 36.67 -2.14
CA GLY A 323 9.87 37.32 -0.90
C GLY A 323 11.20 36.85 -0.28
N ARG A 324 12.01 36.02 -0.97
CA ARG A 324 13.30 35.51 -0.47
C ARG A 324 14.46 36.06 -1.28
N PRO A 325 15.65 36.30 -0.67
CA PRO A 325 16.81 36.87 -1.35
C PRO A 325 17.35 35.90 -2.41
N VAL A 326 17.77 36.45 -3.55
CA VAL A 326 18.34 35.71 -4.67
C VAL A 326 19.85 35.93 -4.76
N LYS A 327 20.62 34.86 -4.94
CA LYS A 327 22.08 34.86 -5.12
C LYS A 327 22.50 33.96 -6.29
N LEU A 328 23.72 34.14 -6.73
CA LEU A 328 24.31 33.21 -7.72
C LEU A 328 24.76 31.92 -7.04
N ILE A 329 24.71 30.80 -7.79
CA ILE A 329 25.18 29.48 -7.31
C ILE A 329 26.66 29.56 -6.85
N SER A 330 27.47 30.40 -7.51
CA SER A 330 28.88 30.62 -7.15
C SER A 330 29.06 31.26 -5.75
N GLU A 331 28.00 31.84 -5.17
CA GLU A 331 27.99 32.43 -3.84
C GLU A 331 27.49 31.49 -2.75
N LYS A 332 27.16 30.24 -3.14
CA LYS A 332 26.72 29.22 -2.19
C LYS A 332 27.93 28.74 -1.38
N PRO A 333 27.85 28.77 -0.01
CA PRO A 333 28.95 28.37 0.87
C PRO A 333 29.33 26.88 0.72
#